data_6fb30f2e90a364037c0cdf142232aa9a
#
_entry.id   6fb30f2e90a364037c0cdf142232aa9a
#
_cell.length_a   1.000
_cell.length_b   1.000
_cell.length_c   1.000
_cell.angle_alpha   90.00
_cell.angle_beta   90.00
_cell.angle_gamma   90.00
#
_symmetry.space_group_name_H-M   'P 1'
#
loop_
_entity.id
_entity.type
_entity.pdbx_description
1 polymer ?
#
loop_
_entity_poly.entity_id
_entity_poly.type
_entity_poly.pdbx_seq_one_letter_code
_entity_poly.pdbx_strand_id
1 'polypeptide(L)'
;IRLSLVGSEMCIRDRENPEWRASDEKNEMIELPLAIELRSFTIDEYPPKLMLIDNTTGKALPEKQPENLLVEETPLAGNLQGWKVEVTRSLPMAACVMGQDTVNFVEFHSEGATTALYVKARNELTGRQKEGWVSCGSYIFPYISLQLDDAVSMVMPEREPRRFASDVMVYTKDKQTKEACIEVNKPLSIAGWKIYQLSYDETKGKWSRMSVFELVRYPWLPIVYTGILMMIAGAIGLFLSAPVKKE
;
A
#
# COMPACT_ATOMS: atom_id res chain seq x y z
N ILE A 1 -6.02 -19.23 17.91
CA ILE A 1 -6.85 -19.50 16.74
C ILE A 1 -6.59 -18.39 15.74
N ARG A 2 -6.23 -18.75 14.54
CA ARG A 2 -5.91 -17.86 13.44
C ARG A 2 -6.84 -18.22 12.29
N LEU A 3 -7.59 -17.26 11.78
CA LEU A 3 -8.57 -17.45 10.71
C LEU A 3 -8.33 -16.38 9.64
N SER A 4 -8.31 -16.79 8.39
CA SER A 4 -8.21 -15.87 7.26
C SER A 4 -9.60 -15.66 6.66
N LEU A 5 -9.98 -14.40 6.50
CA LEU A 5 -11.24 -13.98 5.87
C LEU A 5 -10.94 -13.15 4.64
N VAL A 6 -11.49 -13.56 3.52
CA VAL A 6 -11.48 -12.76 2.29
C VAL A 6 -12.80 -12.00 2.24
N GLY A 7 -12.73 -10.67 2.43
CA GLY A 7 -13.87 -9.77 2.31
C GLY A 7 -13.88 -9.11 0.93
N SER A 8 -14.92 -9.35 0.14
CA SER A 8 -15.28 -8.54 -1.02
C SER A 8 -16.61 -7.84 -0.74
N GLU A 9 -16.98 -6.84 -1.54
CA GLU A 9 -18.32 -6.22 -1.47
C GLU A 9 -19.47 -7.26 -1.57
N MET A 10 -19.14 -8.49 -1.97
CA MET A 10 -20.09 -9.61 -2.11
C MET A 10 -20.20 -10.52 -0.88
N CYS A 11 -19.44 -10.33 0.18
CA CYS A 11 -19.52 -11.19 1.37
C CYS A 11 -20.75 -10.93 2.25
N ILE A 12 -21.54 -9.88 1.96
CA ILE A 12 -22.84 -9.69 2.58
C ILE A 12 -23.87 -9.52 1.47
N ARG A 13 -24.27 -10.63 0.89
CA ARG A 13 -25.30 -10.65 -0.14
C ARG A 13 -26.70 -10.40 0.43
N ASP A 14 -26.85 -10.45 1.74
CA ASP A 14 -28.13 -10.22 2.42
C ASP A 14 -27.87 -9.56 3.79
N ARG A 15 -28.37 -8.33 3.99
CA ARG A 15 -28.33 -7.66 5.30
C ARG A 15 -29.09 -8.47 6.38
N GLU A 16 -29.98 -9.38 5.97
CA GLU A 16 -30.79 -10.21 6.86
C GLU A 16 -30.06 -11.49 7.31
N ASN A 17 -29.07 -11.99 6.51
CA ASN A 17 -28.30 -13.21 6.86
C ASN A 17 -26.82 -13.02 6.54
N PRO A 18 -26.04 -12.35 7.39
CA PRO A 18 -24.59 -12.28 7.21
C PRO A 18 -23.96 -13.67 7.29
N GLU A 19 -23.02 -13.98 6.39
CA GLU A 19 -22.30 -15.23 6.47
C GLU A 19 -21.31 -15.20 7.66
N TRP A 20 -21.60 -16.06 8.64
CA TRP A 20 -20.80 -16.24 9.86
C TRP A 20 -19.77 -17.38 9.73
N ARG A 21 -19.26 -17.63 8.54
CA ARG A 21 -18.37 -18.75 8.25
C ARG A 21 -17.05 -18.28 7.67
N ALA A 22 -15.95 -18.90 8.09
CA ALA A 22 -14.64 -18.74 7.50
C ALA A 22 -13.98 -20.09 7.32
N SER A 23 -13.01 -20.15 6.41
CA SER A 23 -12.13 -21.30 6.24
C SER A 23 -10.92 -21.14 7.17
N ASP A 24 -10.56 -22.20 7.86
CA ASP A 24 -9.29 -22.26 8.62
C ASP A 24 -8.11 -22.67 7.70
N GLU A 25 -6.92 -22.79 8.29
CA GLU A 25 -5.70 -23.23 7.58
C GLU A 25 -5.82 -24.64 6.97
N LYS A 26 -6.80 -25.45 7.41
CA LYS A 26 -7.08 -26.80 6.91
C LYS A 26 -8.23 -26.84 5.92
N ASN A 27 -8.75 -25.70 5.49
CA ASN A 27 -9.96 -25.56 4.67
C ASN A 27 -11.23 -26.10 5.34
N GLU A 28 -11.27 -26.19 6.66
CA GLU A 28 -12.49 -26.49 7.40
C GLU A 28 -13.31 -25.22 7.61
N MET A 29 -14.63 -25.33 7.41
CA MET A 29 -15.53 -24.20 7.61
C MET A 29 -15.82 -23.99 9.09
N ILE A 30 -15.37 -22.89 9.64
CA ILE A 30 -15.58 -22.52 11.04
C ILE A 30 -16.62 -21.42 11.13
N GLU A 31 -17.55 -21.56 12.05
CA GLU A 31 -18.53 -20.52 12.37
C GLU A 31 -17.87 -19.42 13.21
N LEU A 32 -17.98 -18.18 12.74
CA LEU A 32 -17.42 -17.01 13.40
C LEU A 32 -18.44 -16.34 14.35
N PRO A 33 -17.96 -15.71 15.41
CA PRO A 33 -18.81 -14.94 16.31
C PRO A 33 -19.15 -13.54 15.77
N LEU A 34 -18.59 -13.15 14.63
CA LEU A 34 -18.76 -11.85 14.00
C LEU A 34 -18.75 -11.97 12.47
N ALA A 35 -19.38 -11.02 11.78
CA ALA A 35 -19.31 -10.85 10.34
C ALA A 35 -18.73 -9.47 10.01
N ILE A 36 -18.00 -9.39 8.92
CA ILE A 36 -17.31 -8.16 8.49
C ILE A 36 -17.80 -7.80 7.08
N GLU A 37 -18.30 -6.60 6.93
CA GLU A 37 -18.65 -6.00 5.64
C GLU A 37 -17.59 -4.98 5.29
N LEU A 38 -16.92 -5.14 4.14
CA LEU A 38 -16.01 -4.14 3.61
C LEU A 38 -16.81 -3.02 2.95
N ARG A 39 -16.65 -1.79 3.43
CA ARG A 39 -17.26 -0.58 2.86
C ARG A 39 -16.37 0.06 1.81
N SER A 40 -15.11 0.23 2.14
CA SER A 40 -14.11 0.77 1.22
C SER A 40 -12.71 0.22 1.55
N PHE A 41 -11.88 0.14 0.53
CA PHE A 41 -10.45 -0.13 0.67
C PHE A 41 -9.69 1.03 0.05
N THR A 42 -8.69 1.54 0.75
CA THR A 42 -7.92 2.70 0.32
C THR A 42 -6.42 2.44 0.47
N ILE A 43 -5.65 2.78 -0.55
CA ILE A 43 -4.20 2.83 -0.50
C ILE A 43 -3.77 4.28 -0.67
N ASP A 44 -3.15 4.86 0.36
CA ASP A 44 -2.42 6.11 0.22
C ASP A 44 -1.04 5.78 -0.34
N GLU A 45 -0.64 6.45 -1.40
CA GLU A 45 0.64 6.23 -2.08
C GLU A 45 1.59 7.40 -1.82
N TYR A 46 2.90 7.12 -1.80
CA TYR A 46 3.91 8.19 -1.81
C TYR A 46 3.82 9.01 -3.10
N PRO A 47 4.29 10.26 -3.11
CA PRO A 47 4.38 11.07 -4.32
C PRO A 47 5.10 10.34 -5.45
N PRO A 48 4.73 10.59 -6.73
CA PRO A 48 5.41 9.97 -7.86
C PRO A 48 6.87 10.41 -7.91
N LYS A 49 7.73 9.50 -8.38
CA LYS A 49 9.16 9.75 -8.56
C LYS A 49 9.55 9.48 -10.01
N LEU A 50 10.44 10.30 -10.55
CA LEU A 50 11.05 10.11 -11.85
C LEU A 50 12.47 9.57 -11.66
N MET A 51 12.88 8.66 -12.52
CA MET A 51 14.24 8.13 -12.58
C MET A 51 14.66 7.87 -14.02
N LEU A 52 15.96 7.72 -14.22
CA LEU A 52 16.51 7.31 -15.49
C LEU A 52 16.83 5.82 -15.49
N ILE A 53 16.57 5.17 -16.60
CA ILE A 53 16.95 3.77 -16.85
C ILE A 53 17.83 3.67 -18.09
N ASP A 54 18.76 2.72 -18.07
CA ASP A 54 19.53 2.31 -19.24
C ASP A 54 18.63 1.45 -20.14
N ASN A 55 18.50 1.83 -21.41
CA ASN A 55 17.62 1.15 -22.37
C ASN A 55 18.11 -0.26 -22.72
N THR A 56 19.39 -0.56 -22.51
CA THR A 56 19.98 -1.86 -22.84
C THR A 56 19.77 -2.86 -21.70
N THR A 57 19.99 -2.40 -20.46
CA THR A 57 19.96 -3.28 -19.29
C THR A 57 18.65 -3.22 -18.51
N GLY A 58 17.82 -2.16 -18.73
CA GLY A 58 16.62 -1.88 -17.97
C GLY A 58 16.86 -1.46 -16.53
N LYS A 59 18.13 -1.22 -16.13
CA LYS A 59 18.47 -0.86 -14.75
C LYS A 59 18.41 0.63 -14.53
N ALA A 60 18.05 1.00 -13.31
CA ALA A 60 18.06 2.40 -12.89
C ALA A 60 19.47 2.97 -12.83
N LEU A 61 19.60 4.24 -13.14
CA LEU A 61 20.86 4.98 -13.17
C LEU A 61 20.99 5.97 -12.00
N PRO A 62 22.22 6.11 -11.41
CA PRO A 62 23.39 5.22 -11.54
C PRO A 62 23.12 3.84 -10.92
N GLU A 63 23.67 2.78 -11.49
CA GLU A 63 23.37 1.40 -11.09
C GLU A 63 23.64 1.10 -9.60
N LYS A 64 24.67 1.73 -9.00
CA LYS A 64 25.01 1.51 -7.58
C LYS A 64 24.12 2.27 -6.60
N GLN A 65 23.65 3.44 -6.98
CA GLN A 65 22.81 4.32 -6.15
C GLN A 65 21.86 5.10 -7.05
N PRO A 66 20.69 4.49 -7.39
CA PRO A 66 19.75 5.13 -8.28
C PRO A 66 19.30 6.50 -7.80
N GLU A 67 19.43 7.49 -8.67
CA GLU A 67 18.90 8.83 -8.42
C GLU A 67 17.43 8.89 -8.79
N ASN A 68 16.66 9.62 -7.98
CA ASN A 68 15.26 9.88 -8.26
C ASN A 68 14.91 11.33 -7.98
N LEU A 69 13.92 11.83 -8.72
CA LEU A 69 13.32 13.14 -8.52
C LEU A 69 11.89 12.94 -8.02
N LEU A 70 11.67 13.25 -6.75
CA LEU A 70 10.36 13.16 -6.13
C LEU A 70 9.52 14.36 -6.60
N VAL A 71 8.28 14.09 -7.04
CA VAL A 71 7.36 15.12 -7.55
C VAL A 71 6.21 15.30 -6.56
N GLU A 72 6.36 16.21 -5.62
CA GLU A 72 5.32 16.54 -4.64
C GLU A 72 4.36 17.61 -5.18
N GLU A 73 4.91 18.61 -5.85
CA GLU A 73 4.17 19.73 -6.42
C GLU A 73 4.64 20.02 -7.86
N THR A 74 3.80 20.67 -8.65
CA THR A 74 4.13 21.10 -10.00
C THR A 74 3.80 22.60 -10.18
N PRO A 75 4.65 23.38 -10.90
CA PRO A 75 5.84 22.94 -11.64
C PRO A 75 7.04 22.61 -10.73
N LEU A 76 7.84 21.63 -11.14
CA LEU A 76 9.05 21.20 -10.43
C LEU A 76 10.23 21.15 -11.41
N ALA A 77 11.39 21.66 -11.01
CA ALA A 77 12.64 21.52 -11.75
C ALA A 77 13.67 20.75 -10.93
N GLY A 78 14.44 19.87 -11.58
CA GLY A 78 15.51 19.09 -10.97
C GLY A 78 16.57 18.68 -11.98
N ASN A 79 17.56 17.90 -11.53
CA ASN A 79 18.60 17.34 -12.37
C ASN A 79 18.71 15.83 -12.09
N LEU A 80 18.80 15.03 -13.13
CA LEU A 80 19.03 13.59 -13.08
C LEU A 80 20.15 13.26 -14.07
N GLN A 81 21.32 12.87 -13.59
CA GLN A 81 22.46 12.43 -14.42
C GLN A 81 22.82 13.39 -15.56
N GLY A 82 22.83 14.72 -15.28
CA GLY A 82 23.14 15.75 -16.31
C GLY A 82 21.96 16.08 -17.25
N TRP A 83 20.80 15.53 -16.99
CA TRP A 83 19.55 15.96 -17.61
C TRP A 83 18.81 16.93 -16.69
N LYS A 84 18.65 18.16 -17.14
CA LYS A 84 17.77 19.14 -16.49
C LYS A 84 16.34 18.77 -16.80
N VAL A 85 15.58 18.44 -15.76
CA VAL A 85 14.20 17.93 -15.84
C VAL A 85 13.26 18.99 -15.31
N GLU A 86 12.22 19.31 -16.05
CA GLU A 86 11.13 20.17 -15.63
C GLU A 86 9.81 19.43 -15.77
N VAL A 87 9.12 19.23 -14.66
CA VAL A 87 7.76 18.68 -14.64
C VAL A 87 6.79 19.84 -14.65
N THR A 88 6.05 19.99 -15.77
CA THR A 88 5.16 21.13 -15.99
C THR A 88 3.70 20.84 -15.65
N ARG A 89 3.28 19.57 -15.73
CA ARG A 89 1.91 19.14 -15.44
C ARG A 89 1.93 17.81 -14.70
N SER A 90 1.04 17.68 -13.72
CA SER A 90 0.79 16.42 -13.00
C SER A 90 -0.71 16.11 -13.05
N LEU A 91 -1.04 14.91 -13.46
CA LEU A 91 -2.39 14.36 -13.45
C LEU A 91 -2.40 13.15 -12.54
N PRO A 92 -2.84 13.31 -11.28
CA PRO A 92 -2.85 12.20 -10.32
C PRO A 92 -3.86 11.09 -10.66
N MET A 93 -4.90 11.47 -11.43
CA MET A 93 -5.92 10.55 -11.95
C MET A 93 -6.12 10.82 -13.43
N ALA A 94 -5.55 9.97 -14.28
CA ALA A 94 -5.51 10.17 -15.72
C ALA A 94 -5.85 8.90 -16.50
N ALA A 95 -6.36 9.10 -17.72
CA ALA A 95 -6.50 8.09 -18.75
C ALA A 95 -5.52 8.36 -19.89
N CYS A 96 -4.90 7.30 -20.37
CA CYS A 96 -4.06 7.37 -21.56
C CYS A 96 -4.94 7.41 -22.82
N VAL A 97 -4.74 8.41 -23.67
CA VAL A 97 -5.39 8.54 -24.97
C VAL A 97 -4.32 8.40 -26.05
N MET A 98 -4.39 7.30 -26.80
CA MET A 98 -3.47 7.02 -27.89
C MET A 98 -4.01 7.61 -29.20
N GLY A 99 -3.26 8.57 -29.80
CA GLY A 99 -3.46 9.01 -31.17
C GLY A 99 -2.67 8.16 -32.16
N GLN A 100 -2.68 8.52 -33.45
CA GLN A 100 -1.93 7.77 -34.48
C GLN A 100 -0.41 7.79 -34.21
N ASP A 101 0.15 8.92 -33.73
CA ASP A 101 1.59 9.08 -33.45
C ASP A 101 1.86 9.79 -32.10
N THR A 102 0.84 10.02 -31.29
CA THR A 102 0.99 10.77 -30.05
C THR A 102 0.28 10.09 -28.88
N VAL A 103 0.95 10.10 -27.74
CA VAL A 103 0.38 9.66 -26.46
C VAL A 103 0.01 10.90 -25.68
N ASN A 104 -1.25 11.00 -25.27
CA ASN A 104 -1.75 12.08 -24.42
C ASN A 104 -2.44 11.51 -23.17
N PHE A 105 -2.52 12.34 -22.15
CA PHE A 105 -3.26 12.02 -20.93
C PHE A 105 -4.29 13.10 -20.65
N VAL A 106 -5.46 12.65 -20.22
CA VAL A 106 -6.58 13.50 -19.81
C VAL A 106 -6.99 13.13 -18.37
N GLU A 107 -7.58 14.07 -17.67
CA GLU A 107 -8.15 13.80 -16.35
C GLU A 107 -9.23 12.72 -16.45
N PHE A 108 -9.16 11.73 -15.56
CA PHE A 108 -10.06 10.60 -15.54
C PHE A 108 -10.31 10.13 -14.11
N HIS A 109 -11.42 10.55 -13.52
CA HIS A 109 -11.77 10.29 -12.13
C HIS A 109 -12.61 9.01 -11.99
N SER A 110 -12.06 7.87 -12.43
CA SER A 110 -12.74 6.58 -12.36
C SER A 110 -11.76 5.45 -12.05
N GLU A 111 -12.30 4.27 -11.77
CA GLU A 111 -11.53 3.05 -11.50
C GLU A 111 -10.54 2.77 -12.64
N GLY A 112 -9.30 2.43 -12.28
CA GLY A 112 -8.23 2.15 -13.21
C GLY A 112 -7.44 3.37 -13.66
N ALA A 113 -7.78 4.61 -13.24
CA ALA A 113 -6.99 5.79 -13.52
C ALA A 113 -5.52 5.61 -13.09
N THR A 114 -4.59 6.12 -13.88
CA THR A 114 -3.16 6.14 -13.59
C THR A 114 -2.68 7.52 -13.22
N THR A 115 -1.45 7.64 -12.73
CA THR A 115 -0.76 8.92 -12.57
C THR A 115 0.09 9.21 -13.79
N ALA A 116 0.02 10.43 -14.32
CA ALA A 116 0.79 10.89 -15.47
C ALA A 116 1.44 12.25 -15.21
N LEU A 117 2.69 12.38 -15.64
CA LEU A 117 3.49 13.59 -15.54
C LEU A 117 3.91 14.04 -16.94
N TYR A 118 3.74 15.33 -17.26
CA TYR A 118 4.30 15.91 -18.47
C TYR A 118 5.65 16.53 -18.15
N VAL A 119 6.68 16.02 -18.83
CA VAL A 119 8.08 16.30 -18.51
C VAL A 119 8.78 16.91 -19.71
N LYS A 120 9.61 17.93 -19.44
CA LYS A 120 10.59 18.48 -20.37
C LYS A 120 11.98 18.15 -19.84
N ALA A 121 12.80 17.50 -20.65
CA ALA A 121 14.15 17.12 -20.29
C ALA A 121 15.16 17.73 -21.30
N ARG A 122 16.23 18.32 -20.77
CA ARG A 122 17.32 18.89 -21.55
C ARG A 122 18.65 18.38 -21.02
N ASN A 123 19.45 17.79 -21.90
CA ASN A 123 20.81 17.37 -21.57
C ASN A 123 21.72 18.59 -21.56
N GLU A 124 22.45 18.80 -20.45
CA GLU A 124 23.33 19.96 -20.26
C GLU A 124 24.59 19.92 -21.15
N LEU A 125 25.07 18.72 -21.52
CA LEU A 125 26.29 18.54 -22.30
C LEU A 125 26.00 18.60 -23.81
N THR A 126 24.97 17.87 -24.27
CA THR A 126 24.66 17.74 -25.70
C THR A 126 23.66 18.76 -26.20
N GLY A 127 22.96 19.45 -25.31
CA GLY A 127 21.87 20.35 -25.63
C GLY A 127 20.59 19.69 -26.16
N ARG A 128 20.53 18.36 -26.24
CA ARG A 128 19.34 17.62 -26.68
C ARG A 128 18.17 17.92 -25.78
N GLN A 129 16.99 18.08 -26.37
CA GLN A 129 15.74 18.31 -25.65
C GLN A 129 14.71 17.28 -26.05
N LYS A 130 13.96 16.80 -25.08
CA LYS A 130 12.82 15.89 -25.26
C LYS A 130 11.72 16.30 -24.30
N GLU A 131 10.48 16.20 -24.75
CA GLU A 131 9.32 16.40 -23.89
C GLU A 131 8.25 15.35 -24.18
N GLY A 132 7.46 15.04 -23.19
CA GLY A 132 6.38 14.05 -23.30
C GLY A 132 5.83 13.62 -21.96
N TRP A 133 4.88 12.73 -22.06
CA TRP A 133 4.24 12.14 -20.91
C TRP A 133 5.03 10.93 -20.38
N VAL A 134 5.03 10.80 -19.05
CA VAL A 134 5.55 9.64 -18.32
C VAL A 134 4.49 9.17 -17.35
N SER A 135 4.21 7.87 -17.33
CA SER A 135 3.17 7.27 -16.49
C SER A 135 3.59 5.92 -15.94
N CYS A 136 3.27 5.65 -14.68
CA CYS A 136 3.47 4.33 -14.06
C CYS A 136 2.49 3.26 -14.57
N GLY A 137 1.49 3.65 -15.38
CA GLY A 137 0.44 2.73 -15.81
C GLY A 137 -0.54 2.34 -14.71
N SER A 138 -1.45 1.44 -15.04
CA SER A 138 -2.39 0.81 -14.13
C SER A 138 -2.79 -0.54 -14.72
N TYR A 139 -3.69 -1.27 -14.07
CA TYR A 139 -4.21 -2.53 -14.64
C TYR A 139 -5.04 -2.33 -15.92
N ILE A 140 -5.44 -1.08 -16.26
CA ILE A 140 -6.16 -0.72 -17.49
C ILE A 140 -5.27 0.00 -18.48
N PHE A 141 -4.45 0.98 -18.01
CA PHE A 141 -3.65 1.83 -18.86
C PHE A 141 -2.20 1.40 -18.90
N PRO A 142 -1.54 1.50 -20.07
CA PRO A 142 -0.17 1.08 -20.22
C PRO A 142 0.80 1.99 -19.46
N TYR A 143 1.94 1.41 -19.09
CA TYR A 143 3.12 2.13 -18.67
C TYR A 143 3.69 2.96 -19.84
N ILE A 144 4.02 4.22 -19.58
CA ILE A 144 4.59 5.12 -20.62
C ILE A 144 5.90 5.72 -20.09
N SER A 145 6.96 5.51 -20.86
CA SER A 145 8.28 6.09 -20.63
C SER A 145 8.59 7.15 -21.68
N LEU A 146 9.47 8.10 -21.35
CA LEU A 146 9.99 9.11 -22.27
C LEU A 146 11.42 8.75 -22.65
N GLN A 147 11.62 8.29 -23.89
CA GLN A 147 12.94 8.03 -24.42
C GLN A 147 13.69 9.35 -24.64
N LEU A 148 14.78 9.56 -23.93
CA LEU A 148 15.60 10.78 -23.99
C LEU A 148 16.64 10.70 -25.10
N ASP A 149 17.30 9.54 -25.21
CA ASP A 149 18.22 9.18 -26.28
C ASP A 149 18.25 7.66 -26.50
N ASP A 150 19.21 7.18 -27.28
CA ASP A 150 19.31 5.75 -27.61
C ASP A 150 19.69 4.89 -26.39
N ALA A 151 20.36 5.49 -25.41
CA ALA A 151 20.86 4.78 -24.24
C ALA A 151 19.98 4.93 -23.01
N VAL A 152 19.22 6.04 -22.89
CA VAL A 152 18.55 6.41 -21.63
C VAL A 152 17.09 6.78 -21.86
N SER A 153 16.24 6.28 -20.99
CA SER A 153 14.82 6.66 -20.89
C SER A 153 14.46 7.16 -19.50
N MET A 154 13.57 8.11 -19.46
CA MET A 154 12.94 8.57 -18.22
C MET A 154 11.69 7.77 -17.94
N VAL A 155 11.57 7.32 -16.70
CA VAL A 155 10.50 6.43 -16.25
C VAL A 155 9.92 6.91 -14.93
N MET A 156 8.67 6.56 -14.71
CA MET A 156 7.99 6.67 -13.42
C MET A 156 7.69 5.25 -12.94
N PRO A 157 8.42 4.73 -11.94
CA PRO A 157 8.12 3.43 -11.37
C PRO A 157 6.74 3.43 -10.71
N GLU A 158 6.23 2.24 -10.46
CA GLU A 158 5.00 2.07 -9.68
C GLU A 158 5.12 2.80 -8.34
N ARG A 159 4.05 3.44 -7.93
CA ARG A 159 4.04 4.23 -6.69
C ARG A 159 4.05 3.31 -5.48
N GLU A 160 4.95 3.60 -4.55
CA GLU A 160 5.03 2.84 -3.32
C GLU A 160 3.85 3.15 -2.41
N PRO A 161 3.22 2.13 -1.84
CA PRO A 161 2.14 2.34 -0.89
C PRO A 161 2.69 2.90 0.44
N ARG A 162 2.00 3.89 0.98
CA ARG A 162 2.31 4.52 2.27
C ARG A 162 1.43 4.00 3.39
N ARG A 163 0.15 3.77 3.09
CA ARG A 163 -0.85 3.34 4.06
C ARG A 163 -1.91 2.51 3.38
N PHE A 164 -2.32 1.45 4.04
CA PHE A 164 -3.46 0.63 3.67
C PHE A 164 -4.55 0.77 4.72
N ALA A 165 -5.77 1.03 4.31
CA ALA A 165 -6.90 1.17 5.19
C ALA A 165 -8.13 0.49 4.62
N SER A 166 -8.85 -0.24 5.45
CA SER A 166 -10.14 -0.84 5.14
C SER A 166 -11.20 -0.28 6.08
N ASP A 167 -12.18 0.42 5.54
CA ASP A 167 -13.35 0.83 6.30
C ASP A 167 -14.34 -0.33 6.30
N VAL A 168 -14.68 -0.78 7.48
CA VAL A 168 -15.50 -1.99 7.67
C VAL A 168 -16.67 -1.73 8.60
N MET A 169 -17.74 -2.44 8.37
CA MET A 169 -18.83 -2.59 9.31
C MET A 169 -18.76 -4.00 9.91
N VAL A 170 -18.66 -4.08 11.23
CA VAL A 170 -18.57 -5.34 11.96
C VAL A 170 -19.87 -5.60 12.70
N TYR A 171 -20.44 -6.77 12.47
CA TYR A 171 -21.66 -7.26 13.11
C TYR A 171 -21.29 -8.37 14.08
N THR A 172 -21.85 -8.31 15.31
CA THR A 172 -21.69 -9.37 16.31
C THR A 172 -22.98 -10.18 16.47
N LYS A 173 -22.89 -11.41 16.98
CA LYS A 173 -24.05 -12.24 17.28
C LYS A 173 -25.03 -11.58 18.27
N ASP A 174 -24.52 -10.70 19.12
CA ASP A 174 -25.32 -9.91 20.09
C ASP A 174 -26.03 -8.71 19.44
N LYS A 175 -26.12 -8.68 18.10
CA LYS A 175 -26.75 -7.61 17.30
C LYS A 175 -26.10 -6.22 17.48
N GLN A 176 -24.86 -6.18 17.96
CA GLN A 176 -24.08 -4.94 17.97
C GLN A 176 -23.45 -4.72 16.59
N THR A 177 -23.51 -3.50 16.12
CA THR A 177 -22.87 -3.07 14.88
C THR A 177 -21.82 -2.02 15.21
N LYS A 178 -20.62 -2.17 14.66
CA LYS A 178 -19.53 -1.23 14.87
C LYS A 178 -18.86 -0.89 13.55
N GLU A 179 -18.83 0.39 13.22
CA GLU A 179 -18.02 0.92 12.13
C GLU A 179 -16.59 1.13 12.62
N ALA A 180 -15.62 0.74 11.82
CA ALA A 180 -14.21 0.88 12.13
C ALA A 180 -13.35 0.93 10.87
N CYS A 181 -12.22 1.64 10.97
CA CYS A 181 -11.16 1.64 9.98
C CYS A 181 -10.02 0.73 10.47
N ILE A 182 -9.70 -0.31 9.69
CA ILE A 182 -8.62 -1.24 9.98
C ILE A 182 -7.43 -0.86 9.11
N GLU A 183 -6.30 -0.57 9.74
CA GLU A 183 -5.04 -0.26 9.07
C GLU A 183 -4.01 -1.33 9.36
N VAL A 184 -2.97 -1.41 8.51
CA VAL A 184 -1.79 -2.23 8.80
C VAL A 184 -1.19 -1.77 10.14
N ASN A 185 -0.91 -2.71 11.04
CA ASN A 185 -0.41 -2.49 12.40
C ASN A 185 -1.38 -1.81 13.38
N LYS A 186 -2.64 -1.53 12.98
CA LYS A 186 -3.68 -1.02 13.85
C LYS A 186 -4.92 -1.92 13.80
N PRO A 187 -4.86 -3.09 14.45
CA PRO A 187 -5.95 -4.06 14.42
C PRO A 187 -7.18 -3.55 15.19
N LEU A 188 -8.33 -3.92 14.70
CA LEU A 188 -9.58 -3.74 15.42
C LEU A 188 -9.74 -4.83 16.49
N SER A 189 -10.00 -4.43 17.74
CA SER A 189 -10.34 -5.37 18.81
C SER A 189 -11.85 -5.32 19.08
N ILE A 190 -12.50 -6.48 18.95
CA ILE A 190 -13.93 -6.64 19.15
C ILE A 190 -14.27 -8.06 19.64
N ALA A 191 -15.13 -8.19 20.63
CA ALA A 191 -15.59 -9.48 21.20
C ALA A 191 -14.44 -10.47 21.52
N GLY A 192 -13.28 -9.97 21.98
CA GLY A 192 -12.11 -10.78 22.32
C GLY A 192 -11.28 -11.25 21.11
N TRP A 193 -11.60 -10.80 19.90
CA TRP A 193 -10.84 -11.03 18.67
C TRP A 193 -10.06 -9.77 18.28
N LYS A 194 -8.94 -9.97 17.61
CA LYS A 194 -8.20 -8.94 16.90
C LYS A 194 -8.29 -9.19 15.41
N ILE A 195 -8.67 -8.18 14.66
CA ILE A 195 -8.85 -8.22 13.21
C ILE A 195 -7.72 -7.40 12.60
N TYR A 196 -6.86 -8.05 11.84
CA TYR A 196 -5.73 -7.43 11.15
C TYR A 196 -6.02 -7.34 9.66
N GLN A 197 -5.58 -6.25 9.00
CA GLN A 197 -5.46 -6.17 7.56
C GLN A 197 -4.29 -7.04 7.13
N LEU A 198 -4.52 -8.10 6.35
CA LEU A 198 -3.48 -9.03 5.91
C LEU A 198 -3.03 -8.74 4.48
N SER A 199 -3.97 -8.66 3.54
CA SER A 199 -3.68 -8.51 2.11
C SER A 199 -4.87 -7.88 1.37
N TYR A 200 -4.73 -7.70 0.07
CA TYR A 200 -5.75 -7.16 -0.84
C TYR A 200 -5.51 -7.74 -2.24
N ASP A 201 -6.35 -7.38 -3.23
CA ASP A 201 -6.12 -7.76 -4.63
C ASP A 201 -5.02 -6.87 -5.24
N GLU A 202 -3.79 -7.39 -5.25
CA GLU A 202 -2.61 -6.69 -5.76
C GLU A 202 -2.69 -6.40 -7.26
N THR A 203 -3.48 -7.18 -8.02
CA THR A 203 -3.61 -6.99 -9.48
C THR A 203 -4.29 -5.68 -9.82
N LYS A 204 -5.19 -5.21 -8.96
CA LYS A 204 -5.90 -3.93 -9.10
C LYS A 204 -5.26 -2.79 -8.31
N GLY A 205 -4.29 -3.08 -7.44
CA GLY A 205 -3.61 -2.09 -6.60
C GLY A 205 -4.60 -1.24 -5.80
N LYS A 206 -4.50 0.09 -5.89
CA LYS A 206 -5.38 1.03 -5.18
C LYS A 206 -6.87 0.94 -5.56
N TRP A 207 -7.18 0.23 -6.66
CA TRP A 207 -8.54 0.01 -7.13
C TRP A 207 -9.12 -1.33 -6.67
N SER A 208 -8.42 -2.00 -5.74
CA SER A 208 -8.93 -3.24 -5.15
C SER A 208 -10.25 -3.00 -4.43
N ARG A 209 -11.19 -3.91 -4.65
CA ARG A 209 -12.47 -3.98 -3.93
C ARG A 209 -12.49 -5.15 -2.95
N MET A 210 -11.33 -5.77 -2.75
CA MET A 210 -11.16 -6.94 -1.90
C MET A 210 -10.12 -6.67 -0.84
N SER A 211 -10.43 -7.03 0.39
CA SER A 211 -9.49 -7.04 1.52
C SER A 211 -9.49 -8.41 2.17
N VAL A 212 -8.31 -8.86 2.55
CA VAL A 212 -8.12 -10.10 3.31
C VAL A 212 -7.84 -9.72 4.75
N PHE A 213 -8.65 -10.22 5.66
CA PHE A 213 -8.50 -10.01 7.09
C PHE A 213 -8.03 -11.26 7.79
N GLU A 214 -7.18 -11.09 8.77
CA GLU A 214 -6.77 -12.14 9.69
C GLU A 214 -7.43 -11.91 11.06
N LEU A 215 -8.17 -12.91 11.53
CA LEU A 215 -8.81 -12.89 12.84
C LEU A 215 -8.01 -13.74 13.82
N VAL A 216 -7.57 -13.11 14.89
CA VAL A 216 -6.71 -13.77 15.88
C VAL A 216 -7.31 -13.64 17.28
N ARG A 217 -7.33 -14.74 18.01
CA ARG A 217 -7.76 -14.76 19.41
C ARG A 217 -6.69 -15.40 20.30
N TYR A 218 -6.26 -14.66 21.30
CA TYR A 218 -5.25 -15.08 22.27
C TYR A 218 -5.84 -15.16 23.69
N PRO A 219 -6.59 -16.20 24.04
CA PRO A 219 -7.22 -16.29 25.36
C PRO A 219 -6.21 -16.41 26.50
N TRP A 220 -5.01 -16.92 26.23
CA TRP A 220 -3.95 -17.15 27.21
C TRP A 220 -3.00 -15.96 27.42
N LEU A 221 -3.13 -14.91 26.64
CA LEU A 221 -2.24 -13.74 26.68
C LEU A 221 -2.15 -13.09 28.09
N PRO A 222 -3.25 -12.93 28.87
CA PRO A 222 -3.18 -12.39 30.21
C PRO A 222 -2.33 -13.24 31.16
N ILE A 223 -2.36 -14.57 31.02
CA ILE A 223 -1.55 -15.50 31.83
C ILE A 223 -0.07 -15.32 31.52
N VAL A 224 0.28 -15.18 30.24
CA VAL A 224 1.68 -14.93 29.81
C VAL A 224 2.20 -13.62 30.42
N TYR A 225 1.42 -12.53 30.31
CA TYR A 225 1.81 -11.24 30.91
C TYR A 225 1.96 -11.33 32.43
N THR A 226 1.07 -12.05 33.12
CA THR A 226 1.19 -12.27 34.56
C THR A 226 2.49 -13.00 34.90
N GLY A 227 2.85 -14.04 34.13
CA GLY A 227 4.12 -14.76 34.31
C GLY A 227 5.34 -13.85 34.12
N ILE A 228 5.33 -13.01 33.08
CA ILE A 228 6.40 -12.02 32.83
C ILE A 228 6.53 -11.02 33.97
N LEU A 229 5.41 -10.47 34.46
CA LEU A 229 5.41 -9.55 35.59
C LEU A 229 5.95 -10.19 36.87
N MET A 230 5.57 -11.45 37.16
CA MET A 230 6.09 -12.19 38.31
C MET A 230 7.61 -12.45 38.17
N MET A 231 8.11 -12.75 36.99
CA MET A 231 9.52 -12.92 36.72
C MET A 231 10.31 -11.62 36.96
N ILE A 232 9.80 -10.49 36.47
CA ILE A 232 10.41 -9.17 36.69
C ILE A 232 10.42 -8.84 38.19
N ALA A 233 9.31 -9.04 38.90
CA ALA A 233 9.20 -8.80 40.33
C ALA A 233 10.19 -9.69 41.14
N GLY A 234 10.33 -10.94 40.75
CA GLY A 234 11.32 -11.87 41.35
C GLY A 234 12.77 -11.40 41.12
N ALA A 235 13.08 -10.95 39.92
CA ALA A 235 14.42 -10.42 39.61
C ALA A 235 14.72 -9.19 40.46
N ILE A 236 13.78 -8.23 40.55
CA ILE A 236 13.93 -7.03 41.40
C ILE A 236 14.10 -7.44 42.89
N GLY A 237 13.32 -8.40 43.39
CA GLY A 237 13.43 -8.92 44.74
C GLY A 237 14.82 -9.51 45.05
N LEU A 238 15.39 -10.24 44.11
CA LEU A 238 16.75 -10.78 44.23
C LEU A 238 17.82 -9.67 44.34
N PHE A 239 17.69 -8.62 43.54
CA PHE A 239 18.62 -7.49 43.60
C PHE A 239 18.53 -6.72 44.93
N LEU A 240 17.30 -6.54 45.44
CA LEU A 240 17.07 -5.83 46.70
C LEU A 240 17.46 -6.69 47.91
N SER A 241 17.42 -8.02 47.80
CA SER A 241 17.76 -8.96 48.87
C SER A 241 19.22 -9.40 48.86
N ALA A 242 20.03 -9.00 47.87
CA ALA A 242 21.43 -9.30 47.79
C ALA A 242 22.19 -8.68 48.98
N PRO A 243 22.83 -9.48 49.87
CA PRO A 243 23.58 -8.92 51.01
C PRO A 243 24.75 -8.09 50.50
N VAL A 244 24.80 -6.83 50.92
CA VAL A 244 26.00 -6.00 50.73
C VAL A 244 27.13 -6.62 51.52
N LYS A 245 28.09 -7.28 50.87
CA LYS A 245 29.33 -7.64 51.51
C LYS A 245 30.01 -6.38 52.06
N LYS A 246 30.01 -6.20 53.38
CA LYS A 246 30.88 -5.26 54.04
C LYS A 246 32.29 -5.86 53.98
N GLU A 247 33.21 -5.22 53.24
CA GLU A 247 34.65 -5.39 53.38
C GLU A 247 35.11 -4.76 54.70
#